data_f11b98d57a2b91ab0c5289f23415717c
#
_entry.id   f11b98d57a2b91ab0c5289f23415717c
#
_cell.length_a   1.000
_cell.length_b   1.000
_cell.length_c   1.000
_cell.angle_alpha   90.00
_cell.angle_beta   90.00
_cell.angle_gamma   90.00
#
_symmetry.space_group_name_H-M   'P 1'
#
loop_
_entity.id
_entity.type
_entity.pdbx_description
1 polymer ?
#
loop_
_entity_poly.entity_id
_entity_poly.type
_entity_poly.pdbx_seq_one_letter_code
_entity_poly.pdbx_strand_id
1 'polypeptide(L)'
;LTYQFLDNDVEVVRMTTMSAGTSWFPVNAARYDDSFRGFMLDVSRDRVPTRSTLDFLTRVMARCGLNHLELYGEAGFAYRGEEEVWADRSPVTAEDMRWLDGLCRGRGIELGANQNCLGHMEPWLETESHHHRCENPDGVDLPWGVHARASTLAPVPENLDFVQRLLGELTETVSSKFLNVGLDEPWELGTGVSADRCRDEGKGVVYAKWARDVVTPWLDRGWRVAMWADIVNSHPEALDIIPDEVLLIPWTYESPAMEAKFADTEGYEIRSDAGFASTARLVANAGRPFVNAPGTGAWNTFTGRLSNAVGNIVDAVITDHSLGGKGVLLTGWGDSGHHAGLVFSLVPLVVTGVAMADPEHAEGLNSAKSLVNAVSQALFDVDDHPGAHLLVGAGLLEDKLGVIRRNHSLPARCLLEGDPGDDLGADGIAATRAEIARLHDRANETEAALGGGPIGWVEDVRIGLDLVCHSLDVLTGGELTVSPALLDRFATAWLRTSRPRGLARSTARPPRGGA
;
A
#
# COMPACT_ATOMS: atom_id res chain seq x y z
N LEU A 1 17.63 20.23 -20.33
CA LEU A 1 18.47 19.01 -20.38
C LEU A 1 17.63 17.90 -20.97
N THR A 2 17.89 17.59 -22.26
CA THR A 2 17.25 16.52 -23.01
C THR A 2 17.92 15.22 -22.62
N TYR A 3 17.23 14.39 -21.82
CA TYR A 3 17.70 13.02 -21.56
C TYR A 3 17.29 12.11 -22.70
N GLN A 4 18.26 11.54 -23.41
CA GLN A 4 18.03 10.43 -24.33
C GLN A 4 17.71 9.18 -23.50
N PHE A 5 16.55 8.58 -23.79
CA PHE A 5 16.14 7.29 -23.24
C PHE A 5 17.10 6.21 -23.77
N LEU A 6 17.92 5.65 -22.87
CA LEU A 6 18.64 4.41 -23.12
C LEU A 6 17.69 3.25 -22.85
N ASP A 7 17.70 2.27 -23.75
CA ASP A 7 16.88 1.05 -23.70
C ASP A 7 16.93 0.36 -22.34
N ASN A 8 15.87 0.56 -21.53
CA ASN A 8 15.72 -0.01 -20.20
C ASN A 8 15.24 -1.48 -20.20
N ASP A 9 15.08 -2.10 -21.36
CA ASP A 9 14.56 -3.48 -21.50
C ASP A 9 15.51 -4.56 -20.98
N VAL A 10 16.80 -4.26 -20.83
CA VAL A 10 17.82 -5.27 -20.49
C VAL A 10 17.84 -5.62 -18.99
N GLU A 11 17.47 -4.70 -18.09
CA GLU A 11 17.58 -4.94 -16.63
C GLU A 11 16.35 -5.66 -16.03
N VAL A 12 15.16 -5.38 -16.54
CA VAL A 12 13.95 -6.16 -16.22
C VAL A 12 14.10 -7.59 -16.70
N VAL A 13 14.79 -7.80 -17.82
CA VAL A 13 15.12 -9.11 -18.40
C VAL A 13 16.01 -9.94 -17.47
N ARG A 14 16.91 -9.35 -16.65
CA ARG A 14 17.82 -10.15 -15.79
C ARG A 14 17.14 -10.77 -14.56
N MET A 15 16.08 -10.21 -14.01
CA MET A 15 15.19 -10.95 -13.10
C MET A 15 14.30 -11.96 -13.84
N THR A 16 14.08 -11.77 -15.15
CA THR A 16 13.18 -12.59 -15.98
C THR A 16 13.87 -13.62 -16.85
N THR A 17 15.20 -13.58 -17.07
CA THR A 17 15.94 -14.55 -17.88
C THR A 17 16.27 -15.86 -17.17
N MET A 18 15.76 -16.08 -15.98
CA MET A 18 15.79 -17.39 -15.37
C MET A 18 14.72 -18.26 -16.04
N SER A 19 15.15 -19.05 -16.98
CA SER A 19 14.53 -20.13 -17.77
C SER A 19 12.99 -20.12 -17.95
N ALA A 20 12.58 -19.99 -19.20
CA ALA A 20 11.20 -20.20 -19.68
C ALA A 20 10.74 -21.67 -19.62
N GLY A 21 11.27 -22.50 -18.71
CA GLY A 21 11.11 -23.94 -18.82
C GLY A 21 10.86 -24.75 -17.55
N THR A 22 10.81 -24.15 -16.35
CA THR A 22 10.56 -24.92 -15.13
C THR A 22 9.36 -24.38 -14.38
N SER A 23 8.46 -25.26 -13.98
CA SER A 23 7.30 -24.99 -13.14
C SER A 23 7.77 -24.44 -11.78
N TRP A 24 7.69 -23.13 -11.67
CA TRP A 24 7.96 -22.35 -10.48
C TRP A 24 6.89 -22.59 -9.44
N PHE A 25 7.25 -22.81 -8.25
CA PHE A 25 6.38 -23.48 -7.34
C PHE A 25 5.45 -24.40 -8.10
N PRO A 26 5.28 -25.61 -7.75
CA PRO A 26 4.00 -26.18 -7.96
C PRO A 26 3.12 -25.42 -6.95
N VAL A 27 2.81 -24.16 -7.25
CA VAL A 27 1.55 -23.62 -6.89
C VAL A 27 0.62 -24.49 -7.71
N ASN A 28 0.43 -25.71 -7.18
CA ASN A 28 -0.61 -26.55 -7.61
C ASN A 28 -1.82 -25.63 -7.64
N ALA A 29 -2.33 -25.26 -8.82
CA ALA A 29 -3.58 -24.53 -8.90
C ALA A 29 -4.68 -25.24 -8.08
N ALA A 30 -4.49 -26.52 -7.74
CA ALA A 30 -5.22 -27.30 -6.77
C ALA A 30 -5.03 -26.90 -5.30
N ARG A 31 -4.08 -26.04 -4.93
CA ARG A 31 -3.92 -25.54 -3.55
C ARG A 31 -4.70 -24.25 -3.28
N TYR A 32 -5.07 -23.51 -4.32
CA TYR A 32 -5.91 -22.33 -4.18
C TYR A 32 -7.32 -22.72 -4.60
N ASP A 33 -8.25 -22.55 -3.70
CA ASP A 33 -9.66 -22.43 -4.02
C ASP A 33 -9.91 -21.10 -4.77
N ASP A 34 -11.17 -20.74 -4.98
CA ASP A 34 -11.56 -19.48 -5.61
C ASP A 34 -11.37 -18.25 -4.69
N SER A 35 -10.51 -18.36 -3.64
CA SER A 35 -10.29 -17.26 -2.70
C SER A 35 -9.66 -16.03 -3.36
N PHE A 36 -10.00 -14.87 -2.83
CA PHE A 36 -9.47 -13.59 -3.25
C PHE A 36 -8.03 -13.42 -2.70
N ARG A 37 -7.06 -13.23 -3.58
CA ARG A 37 -5.65 -13.02 -3.22
C ARG A 37 -5.15 -11.80 -3.98
N GLY A 38 -5.51 -10.62 -3.44
CA GLY A 38 -5.30 -9.34 -4.10
C GLY A 38 -4.02 -8.65 -3.69
N PHE A 39 -3.56 -7.77 -4.57
CA PHE A 39 -2.63 -6.71 -4.26
C PHE A 39 -3.19 -5.37 -4.73
N MET A 40 -3.18 -4.37 -3.86
CA MET A 40 -3.52 -2.99 -4.18
C MET A 40 -2.27 -2.13 -4.08
N LEU A 41 -1.93 -1.47 -5.19
CA LEU A 41 -0.79 -0.55 -5.26
C LEU A 41 -1.30 0.89 -5.31
N ASP A 42 -0.85 1.70 -4.35
CA ASP A 42 -1.14 3.13 -4.33
C ASP A 42 -0.38 3.85 -5.46
N VAL A 43 -1.12 4.45 -6.37
CA VAL A 43 -0.60 5.29 -7.48
C VAL A 43 -1.01 6.75 -7.32
N SER A 44 -1.61 7.12 -6.18
CA SER A 44 -2.10 8.47 -5.90
C SER A 44 -1.08 9.32 -5.15
N ARG A 45 -0.21 8.72 -4.35
CA ARG A 45 0.83 9.40 -3.56
C ARG A 45 2.17 9.41 -4.28
N ASP A 46 2.26 10.15 -5.39
CA ASP A 46 3.46 10.54 -6.14
C ASP A 46 4.12 9.45 -7.01
N ARG A 47 4.20 8.18 -6.62
CA ARG A 47 4.98 7.17 -7.35
C ARG A 47 4.11 6.29 -8.24
N VAL A 48 3.97 6.69 -9.51
CA VAL A 48 3.25 5.90 -10.51
C VAL A 48 4.23 5.00 -11.29
N PRO A 49 4.07 3.67 -11.29
CA PRO A 49 4.98 2.75 -11.96
C PRO A 49 5.01 2.95 -13.48
N THR A 50 6.16 2.62 -14.10
CA THR A 50 6.25 2.45 -15.55
C THR A 50 5.54 1.17 -16.00
N ARG A 51 5.24 1.04 -17.30
CA ARG A 51 4.68 -0.20 -17.86
C ARG A 51 5.61 -1.41 -17.61
N SER A 52 6.93 -1.24 -17.70
CA SER A 52 7.89 -2.31 -17.39
C SER A 52 7.84 -2.75 -15.93
N THR A 53 7.66 -1.82 -15.01
CA THR A 53 7.49 -2.13 -13.58
C THR A 53 6.18 -2.87 -13.31
N LEU A 54 5.08 -2.48 -13.96
CA LEU A 54 3.80 -3.18 -13.86
C LEU A 54 3.86 -4.59 -14.49
N ASP A 55 4.58 -4.76 -15.60
CA ASP A 55 4.85 -6.08 -16.18
C ASP A 55 5.63 -6.97 -15.21
N PHE A 56 6.70 -6.45 -14.60
CA PHE A 56 7.46 -7.14 -13.57
C PHE A 56 6.58 -7.51 -12.36
N LEU A 57 5.85 -6.54 -11.80
CA LEU A 57 4.96 -6.75 -10.65
C LEU A 57 3.95 -7.88 -10.90
N THR A 58 3.26 -7.85 -12.04
CA THR A 58 2.23 -8.85 -12.36
C THR A 58 2.83 -10.24 -12.62
N ARG A 59 4.09 -10.34 -13.06
CA ARG A 59 4.82 -11.62 -13.09
C ARG A 59 5.08 -12.15 -11.68
N VAL A 60 5.56 -11.29 -10.77
CA VAL A 60 5.78 -11.68 -9.37
C VAL A 60 4.46 -12.11 -8.73
N MET A 61 3.38 -11.34 -8.91
CA MET A 61 2.05 -11.68 -8.41
C MET A 61 1.60 -13.06 -8.88
N ALA A 62 1.66 -13.31 -10.19
CA ALA A 62 1.28 -14.61 -10.76
C ALA A 62 2.11 -15.76 -10.18
N ARG A 63 3.43 -15.55 -9.96
CA ARG A 63 4.32 -16.54 -9.33
C ARG A 63 3.96 -16.81 -7.88
N CYS A 64 3.55 -15.77 -7.14
CA CYS A 64 3.10 -15.89 -5.76
C CYS A 64 1.65 -16.39 -5.64
N GLY A 65 0.95 -16.65 -6.75
CA GLY A 65 -0.42 -17.13 -6.75
C GLY A 65 -1.46 -16.06 -6.44
N LEU A 66 -1.09 -14.77 -6.53
CA LEU A 66 -2.04 -13.66 -6.41
C LEU A 66 -2.87 -13.55 -7.70
N ASN A 67 -4.17 -13.32 -7.56
CA ASN A 67 -5.15 -13.36 -8.66
C ASN A 67 -5.94 -12.08 -8.86
N HIS A 68 -5.63 -11.00 -8.11
CA HIS A 68 -6.32 -9.72 -8.22
C HIS A 68 -5.35 -8.55 -8.02
N LEU A 69 -5.46 -7.51 -8.85
CA LEU A 69 -4.69 -6.28 -8.77
C LEU A 69 -5.63 -5.07 -8.78
N GLU A 70 -5.37 -4.11 -7.91
CA GLU A 70 -5.97 -2.78 -7.96
C GLU A 70 -4.88 -1.71 -8.00
N LEU A 71 -5.10 -0.65 -8.77
CA LEU A 71 -4.36 0.60 -8.65
C LEU A 71 -5.22 1.56 -7.84
N TYR A 72 -4.82 1.86 -6.61
CA TYR A 72 -5.58 2.72 -5.72
C TYR A 72 -5.65 4.15 -6.27
N GLY A 73 -6.88 4.65 -6.43
CA GLY A 73 -7.17 5.91 -7.10
C GLY A 73 -7.86 6.94 -6.21
N GLU A 74 -7.20 8.09 -6.03
CA GLU A 74 -7.80 9.35 -5.56
C GLU A 74 -7.97 10.28 -6.78
N ALA A 75 -6.86 10.70 -7.38
CA ALA A 75 -6.79 11.50 -8.59
C ALA A 75 -5.69 10.97 -9.53
N GLY A 76 -5.39 9.68 -9.45
CA GLY A 76 -4.30 9.02 -10.18
C GLY A 76 -4.67 8.58 -11.60
N PHE A 77 -5.92 8.73 -12.04
CA PHE A 77 -6.38 8.39 -13.39
C PHE A 77 -6.64 9.66 -14.21
N ALA A 78 -6.31 9.61 -15.52
CA ALA A 78 -6.49 10.73 -16.45
C ALA A 78 -7.94 10.86 -16.94
N TYR A 79 -8.84 11.32 -16.09
CA TYR A 79 -10.23 11.56 -16.41
C TYR A 79 -10.39 12.67 -17.43
N ARG A 80 -11.30 12.50 -18.39
CA ARG A 80 -11.55 13.47 -19.46
C ARG A 80 -12.12 14.78 -18.91
N GLY A 81 -11.48 15.89 -19.26
CA GLY A 81 -11.90 17.23 -18.85
C GLY A 81 -11.49 17.61 -17.42
N GLU A 82 -10.67 16.78 -16.77
CA GLU A 82 -10.22 16.99 -15.39
C GLU A 82 -8.70 17.22 -15.29
N GLU A 83 -8.11 17.80 -16.33
CA GLU A 83 -6.66 18.03 -16.43
C GLU A 83 -6.13 18.90 -15.28
N GLU A 84 -6.95 19.80 -14.73
CA GLU A 84 -6.61 20.60 -13.56
C GLU A 84 -6.26 19.73 -12.33
N VAL A 85 -6.91 18.57 -12.20
CA VAL A 85 -6.72 17.66 -11.07
C VAL A 85 -5.49 16.77 -11.25
N TRP A 86 -5.33 16.18 -12.43
CA TRP A 86 -4.36 15.09 -12.61
C TRP A 86 -3.11 15.45 -13.42
N ALA A 87 -3.07 16.60 -14.14
CA ALA A 87 -1.97 16.91 -15.08
C ALA A 87 -0.58 16.90 -14.42
N ASP A 88 -0.49 17.23 -13.15
CA ASP A 88 0.77 17.24 -12.39
C ASP A 88 1.07 15.95 -11.59
N ARG A 89 0.25 14.89 -11.76
CA ARG A 89 0.31 13.68 -10.92
C ARG A 89 0.82 12.43 -11.64
N SER A 90 1.36 12.53 -12.87
CA SER A 90 1.75 11.34 -13.68
C SER A 90 0.64 10.30 -13.84
N PRO A 91 -0.57 10.68 -14.26
CA PRO A 91 -1.74 9.82 -14.15
C PRO A 91 -1.60 8.53 -14.96
N VAL A 92 -2.30 7.50 -14.52
CA VAL A 92 -2.56 6.30 -15.32
C VAL A 92 -3.62 6.66 -16.37
N THR A 93 -3.35 6.39 -17.65
CA THR A 93 -4.29 6.68 -18.73
C THR A 93 -5.25 5.52 -18.99
N ALA A 94 -6.34 5.78 -19.71
CA ALA A 94 -7.23 4.72 -20.17
C ALA A 94 -6.52 3.68 -21.07
N GLU A 95 -5.50 4.11 -21.82
CA GLU A 95 -4.66 3.21 -22.61
C GLU A 95 -3.80 2.33 -21.72
N ASP A 96 -3.17 2.90 -20.66
CA ASP A 96 -2.40 2.15 -19.68
C ASP A 96 -3.25 1.09 -18.98
N MET A 97 -4.47 1.45 -18.56
CA MET A 97 -5.40 0.52 -17.91
C MET A 97 -5.79 -0.64 -18.83
N ARG A 98 -6.16 -0.37 -20.09
CA ARG A 98 -6.51 -1.43 -21.05
C ARG A 98 -5.31 -2.34 -21.36
N TRP A 99 -4.11 -1.77 -21.46
CA TRP A 99 -2.88 -2.54 -21.62
C TRP A 99 -2.64 -3.44 -20.40
N LEU A 100 -2.77 -2.88 -19.19
CA LEU A 100 -2.58 -3.63 -17.94
C LEU A 100 -3.65 -4.72 -17.76
N ASP A 101 -4.90 -4.44 -18.11
CA ASP A 101 -6.00 -5.41 -18.09
C ASP A 101 -5.68 -6.62 -18.99
N GLY A 102 -5.23 -6.38 -20.22
CA GLY A 102 -4.79 -7.44 -21.12
C GLY A 102 -3.64 -8.26 -20.58
N LEU A 103 -2.67 -7.61 -19.94
CA LEU A 103 -1.51 -8.24 -19.32
C LEU A 103 -1.94 -9.12 -18.12
N CYS A 104 -2.76 -8.59 -17.24
CA CYS A 104 -3.29 -9.28 -16.06
C CYS A 104 -4.08 -10.53 -16.46
N ARG A 105 -5.01 -10.41 -17.40
CA ARG A 105 -5.78 -11.57 -17.92
C ARG A 105 -4.89 -12.67 -18.47
N GLY A 106 -3.82 -12.31 -19.20
CA GLY A 106 -2.85 -13.27 -19.72
C GLY A 106 -2.09 -14.03 -18.63
N ARG A 107 -2.17 -13.57 -17.37
CA ARG A 107 -1.51 -14.15 -16.19
C ARG A 107 -2.48 -14.73 -15.15
N GLY A 108 -3.76 -14.78 -15.46
CA GLY A 108 -4.78 -15.23 -14.51
C GLY A 108 -5.03 -14.25 -13.36
N ILE A 109 -4.73 -12.97 -13.57
CA ILE A 109 -4.96 -11.88 -12.61
C ILE A 109 -6.15 -11.06 -13.11
N GLU A 110 -7.08 -10.75 -12.22
CA GLU A 110 -8.16 -9.81 -12.46
C GLU A 110 -7.69 -8.39 -12.14
N LEU A 111 -7.86 -7.42 -13.05
CA LEU A 111 -7.65 -6.01 -12.76
C LEU A 111 -8.95 -5.37 -12.30
N GLY A 112 -9.03 -4.97 -11.03
CA GLY A 112 -10.16 -4.22 -10.47
C GLY A 112 -10.06 -2.74 -10.77
N ALA A 113 -11.21 -2.09 -10.98
CA ALA A 113 -11.30 -0.63 -10.95
C ALA A 113 -11.34 -0.14 -9.50
N ASN A 114 -10.62 0.95 -9.19
CA ASN A 114 -10.56 1.52 -7.85
C ASN A 114 -10.58 3.05 -7.92
N GLN A 115 -11.56 3.68 -7.27
CA GLN A 115 -11.69 5.13 -7.17
C GLN A 115 -12.42 5.51 -5.88
N ASN A 116 -11.79 6.35 -5.06
CA ASN A 116 -12.45 6.91 -3.89
C ASN A 116 -13.63 7.81 -4.27
N CYS A 117 -14.73 7.68 -3.52
CA CYS A 117 -16.00 8.32 -3.81
C CYS A 117 -16.58 9.14 -2.63
N LEU A 118 -15.81 9.37 -1.56
CA LEU A 118 -16.26 10.18 -0.42
C LEU A 118 -15.09 10.87 0.30
N GLY A 119 -14.27 10.14 1.09
CA GLY A 119 -13.00 10.60 1.65
C GLY A 119 -11.88 10.58 0.61
N HIS A 120 -10.69 11.07 0.98
CA HIS A 120 -9.50 11.09 0.13
C HIS A 120 -9.67 11.81 -1.22
N MET A 121 -10.51 12.86 -1.22
CA MET A 121 -10.78 13.68 -2.40
C MET A 121 -10.02 15.01 -2.40
N GLU A 122 -9.01 15.20 -1.53
CA GLU A 122 -8.21 16.44 -1.45
C GLU A 122 -7.70 16.89 -2.82
N PRO A 123 -7.16 16.00 -3.70
CA PRO A 123 -6.64 16.45 -4.98
C PRO A 123 -7.70 17.09 -5.89
N TRP A 124 -8.97 16.71 -5.71
CA TRP A 124 -10.11 17.28 -6.40
C TRP A 124 -10.54 18.59 -5.73
N LEU A 125 -10.71 18.56 -4.42
CA LEU A 125 -11.28 19.65 -3.63
C LEU A 125 -10.35 20.84 -3.47
N GLU A 126 -9.05 20.68 -3.72
CA GLU A 126 -8.07 21.77 -3.79
C GLU A 126 -8.15 22.58 -5.09
N THR A 127 -8.84 22.09 -6.14
CA THR A 127 -8.99 22.79 -7.41
C THR A 127 -10.16 23.79 -7.38
N GLU A 128 -10.06 24.86 -8.18
CA GLU A 128 -11.11 25.88 -8.27
C GLU A 128 -12.43 25.29 -8.76
N SER A 129 -12.36 24.39 -9.73
CA SER A 129 -13.53 23.77 -10.35
C SER A 129 -14.32 22.84 -9.42
N HIS A 130 -13.66 22.22 -8.42
CA HIS A 130 -14.29 21.23 -7.54
C HIS A 130 -14.40 21.65 -6.07
N HIS A 131 -13.81 22.77 -5.67
CA HIS A 131 -13.83 23.23 -4.28
C HIS A 131 -15.23 23.32 -3.68
N HIS A 132 -16.24 23.69 -4.47
CA HIS A 132 -17.65 23.76 -4.08
C HIS A 132 -18.25 22.41 -3.67
N ARG A 133 -17.59 21.29 -3.91
CA ARG A 133 -18.03 19.92 -3.58
C ARG A 133 -17.66 19.48 -2.18
N CYS A 134 -16.85 20.29 -1.46
CA CYS A 134 -16.43 19.97 -0.10
C CYS A 134 -17.60 19.78 0.85
N GLU A 135 -17.49 18.80 1.73
CA GLU A 135 -18.33 18.70 2.92
C GLU A 135 -18.08 19.88 3.86
N ASN A 136 -16.81 20.19 4.12
CA ASN A 136 -16.37 21.33 4.90
C ASN A 136 -15.10 21.92 4.26
N PRO A 137 -15.19 23.11 3.63
CA PRO A 137 -14.04 23.74 2.97
C PRO A 137 -12.92 24.16 3.93
N ASP A 138 -13.23 24.34 5.21
CA ASP A 138 -12.24 24.68 6.24
C ASP A 138 -11.46 23.45 6.74
N GLY A 139 -11.85 22.24 6.33
CA GLY A 139 -11.26 21.00 6.84
C GLY A 139 -11.70 20.68 8.27
N VAL A 140 -10.90 19.89 9.00
CA VAL A 140 -11.22 19.44 10.36
C VAL A 140 -9.95 19.19 11.19
N ASP A 141 -10.04 19.47 12.48
CA ASP A 141 -9.00 19.09 13.43
C ASP A 141 -9.15 17.61 13.79
N LEU A 142 -8.11 16.84 13.48
CA LEU A 142 -8.07 15.41 13.79
C LEU A 142 -7.77 15.15 15.27
N PRO A 143 -8.21 14.03 15.84
CA PRO A 143 -8.05 13.73 17.27
C PRO A 143 -6.59 13.74 17.77
N TRP A 144 -5.63 13.55 16.87
CA TRP A 144 -4.19 13.58 17.19
C TRP A 144 -3.51 14.94 16.96
N GLY A 145 -4.31 16.03 16.86
CA GLY A 145 -3.81 17.41 16.87
C GLY A 145 -3.30 17.92 15.52
N VAL A 146 -3.59 17.22 14.42
CA VAL A 146 -3.28 17.66 13.06
C VAL A 146 -4.53 18.24 12.42
N HIS A 147 -4.41 19.42 11.78
CA HIS A 147 -5.47 19.99 10.96
C HIS A 147 -5.45 19.33 9.58
N ALA A 148 -6.50 18.55 9.24
CA ALA A 148 -6.70 17.99 7.92
C ALA A 148 -7.41 19.00 7.02
N ARG A 149 -6.89 19.17 5.79
CA ARG A 149 -7.56 19.96 4.74
C ARG A 149 -8.83 19.26 4.29
N ALA A 150 -9.67 20.00 3.55
CA ALA A 150 -10.87 19.44 2.97
C ALA A 150 -10.57 18.21 2.10
N SER A 151 -11.09 17.06 2.50
CA SER A 151 -10.86 15.75 1.88
C SER A 151 -12.14 15.00 1.56
N THR A 152 -13.27 15.43 2.13
CA THR A 152 -14.54 14.72 2.04
C THR A 152 -15.50 15.44 1.11
N LEU A 153 -16.12 14.70 0.17
CA LEU A 153 -17.24 15.19 -0.64
C LEU A 153 -18.49 15.38 0.24
N ALA A 154 -19.24 16.45 0.01
CA ALA A 154 -20.58 16.56 0.58
C ALA A 154 -21.50 15.47 0.00
N PRO A 155 -22.26 14.71 0.83
CA PRO A 155 -23.14 13.66 0.36
C PRO A 155 -24.46 14.23 -0.20
N VAL A 156 -24.37 14.89 -1.36
CA VAL A 156 -25.45 15.56 -2.07
C VAL A 156 -25.61 14.99 -3.49
N PRO A 157 -26.80 15.11 -4.13
CA PRO A 157 -27.07 14.52 -5.45
C PRO A 157 -26.05 14.92 -6.53
N GLU A 158 -25.63 16.18 -6.57
CA GLU A 158 -24.68 16.69 -7.56
C GLU A 158 -23.30 16.01 -7.46
N ASN A 159 -22.89 15.65 -6.24
CA ASN A 159 -21.66 14.91 -6.01
C ASN A 159 -21.83 13.41 -6.30
N LEU A 160 -23.05 12.87 -6.12
CA LEU A 160 -23.35 11.52 -6.56
C LEU A 160 -23.21 11.39 -8.09
N ASP A 161 -23.79 12.32 -8.86
CA ASP A 161 -23.63 12.35 -10.31
C ASP A 161 -22.16 12.46 -10.74
N PHE A 162 -21.38 13.27 -10.01
CA PHE A 162 -19.95 13.43 -10.25
C PHE A 162 -19.20 12.11 -10.07
N VAL A 163 -19.34 11.42 -8.93
CA VAL A 163 -18.64 10.15 -8.70
C VAL A 163 -19.13 9.05 -9.65
N GLN A 164 -20.42 9.00 -9.98
CA GLN A 164 -20.95 8.05 -10.96
C GLN A 164 -20.32 8.25 -12.35
N ARG A 165 -20.05 9.49 -12.76
CA ARG A 165 -19.32 9.80 -14.00
C ARG A 165 -17.87 9.30 -13.95
N LEU A 166 -17.15 9.52 -12.85
CA LEU A 166 -15.78 9.03 -12.68
C LEU A 166 -15.74 7.49 -12.76
N LEU A 167 -16.61 6.83 -12.01
CA LEU A 167 -16.71 5.37 -12.01
C LEU A 167 -17.07 4.84 -13.41
N GLY A 168 -17.97 5.53 -14.12
CA GLY A 168 -18.34 5.18 -15.50
C GLY A 168 -17.15 5.17 -16.44
N GLU A 169 -16.33 6.22 -16.40
CA GLU A 169 -15.16 6.33 -17.27
C GLU A 169 -14.06 5.31 -16.92
N LEU A 170 -13.80 5.10 -15.63
CA LEU A 170 -12.78 4.16 -15.18
C LEU A 170 -13.16 2.70 -15.52
N THR A 171 -14.41 2.32 -15.29
CA THR A 171 -14.89 0.94 -15.52
C THR A 171 -14.92 0.54 -17.00
N GLU A 172 -14.94 1.49 -17.94
CA GLU A 172 -14.79 1.23 -19.39
C GLU A 172 -13.36 0.75 -19.76
N THR A 173 -12.42 0.81 -18.84
CA THR A 173 -11.01 0.50 -19.11
C THR A 173 -10.58 -0.89 -18.67
N VAL A 174 -11.42 -1.60 -17.91
CA VAL A 174 -11.16 -2.95 -17.39
C VAL A 174 -12.20 -3.95 -17.93
N SER A 175 -11.77 -5.19 -18.13
CA SER A 175 -12.67 -6.28 -18.56
C SER A 175 -13.32 -7.01 -17.39
N SER A 176 -12.81 -6.82 -16.19
CA SER A 176 -13.42 -7.34 -14.96
C SER A 176 -14.72 -6.59 -14.65
N LYS A 177 -15.53 -7.20 -13.79
CA LYS A 177 -16.67 -6.54 -13.18
C LYS A 177 -16.44 -6.33 -11.68
N PHE A 178 -15.22 -5.94 -11.29
CA PHE A 178 -14.87 -5.59 -9.92
C PHE A 178 -14.62 -4.09 -9.80
N LEU A 179 -15.24 -3.48 -8.80
CA LEU A 179 -15.16 -2.04 -8.53
C LEU A 179 -15.03 -1.80 -7.04
N ASN A 180 -13.90 -1.21 -6.61
CA ASN A 180 -13.70 -0.68 -5.27
C ASN A 180 -14.01 0.81 -5.28
N VAL A 181 -14.96 1.24 -4.46
CA VAL A 181 -15.42 2.64 -4.38
C VAL A 181 -14.82 3.42 -3.20
N GLY A 182 -13.90 2.80 -2.44
CA GLY A 182 -13.23 3.42 -1.30
C GLY A 182 -14.17 3.67 -0.13
N LEU A 183 -14.56 4.94 0.07
CA LEU A 183 -15.49 5.43 1.11
C LEU A 183 -14.92 5.44 2.54
N ASP A 184 -13.60 5.29 2.69
CA ASP A 184 -12.87 5.34 3.94
C ASP A 184 -12.63 6.78 4.41
N GLU A 185 -12.42 6.92 5.71
CA GLU A 185 -11.92 8.11 6.39
C GLU A 185 -12.58 9.45 5.99
N PRO A 186 -13.92 9.56 5.86
CA PRO A 186 -14.58 10.84 5.58
C PRO A 186 -14.61 11.71 6.85
N TRP A 187 -13.45 12.25 7.22
CA TRP A 187 -13.24 12.94 8.49
C TRP A 187 -14.22 14.10 8.74
N GLU A 188 -14.50 14.89 7.68
CA GLU A 188 -15.35 16.06 7.76
C GLU A 188 -16.85 15.73 7.74
N LEU A 189 -17.27 14.50 7.45
CA LEU A 189 -18.68 14.14 7.37
C LEU A 189 -19.43 14.56 8.64
N GLY A 190 -20.47 15.37 8.47
CA GLY A 190 -21.27 15.93 9.57
C GLY A 190 -20.71 17.19 10.20
N THR A 191 -19.66 17.80 9.62
CA THR A 191 -19.11 19.07 10.14
C THR A 191 -19.45 20.30 9.28
N GLY A 192 -20.01 20.09 8.09
CA GLY A 192 -20.34 21.15 7.13
C GLY A 192 -21.73 20.97 6.52
N VAL A 193 -21.79 20.70 5.22
CA VAL A 193 -23.04 20.59 4.44
C VAL A 193 -24.00 19.53 5.00
N SER A 194 -23.48 18.42 5.48
CA SER A 194 -24.29 17.33 6.03
C SER A 194 -24.55 17.44 7.55
N ALA A 195 -24.11 18.53 8.21
CA ALA A 195 -24.16 18.66 9.67
C ALA A 195 -25.57 18.46 10.25
N ASP A 196 -26.58 19.10 9.68
CA ASP A 196 -27.97 18.99 10.15
C ASP A 196 -28.50 17.56 9.95
N ARG A 197 -28.24 16.96 8.79
CA ARG A 197 -28.64 15.57 8.52
C ARG A 197 -27.97 14.59 9.47
N CYS A 198 -26.67 14.74 9.72
CA CYS A 198 -25.95 13.86 10.63
C CYS A 198 -26.42 14.00 12.08
N ARG A 199 -26.84 15.20 12.51
CA ARG A 199 -27.45 15.43 13.82
C ARG A 199 -28.83 14.77 13.93
N ASP A 200 -29.65 14.86 12.89
CA ASP A 200 -31.06 14.41 12.91
C ASP A 200 -31.20 12.91 12.64
N GLU A 201 -30.39 12.35 11.74
CA GLU A 201 -30.46 10.95 11.30
C GLU A 201 -29.35 10.07 11.92
N GLY A 202 -28.25 10.64 12.36
CA GLY A 202 -27.02 9.94 12.76
C GLY A 202 -25.98 9.88 11.64
N LYS A 203 -24.70 10.05 12.00
CA LYS A 203 -23.57 10.08 11.04
C LYS A 203 -23.47 8.75 10.26
N GLY A 204 -23.62 7.61 10.92
CA GLY A 204 -23.59 6.27 10.28
C GLY A 204 -24.70 6.08 9.26
N VAL A 205 -25.90 6.60 9.54
CA VAL A 205 -27.06 6.51 8.62
C VAL A 205 -26.84 7.38 7.37
N VAL A 206 -26.31 8.60 7.54
CA VAL A 206 -26.00 9.49 6.40
C VAL A 206 -24.93 8.88 5.52
N TYR A 207 -23.86 8.36 6.13
CA TYR A 207 -22.82 7.62 5.43
C TYR A 207 -23.37 6.42 4.64
N ALA A 208 -24.16 5.57 5.31
CA ALA A 208 -24.69 4.36 4.71
C ALA A 208 -25.64 4.63 3.54
N LYS A 209 -26.46 5.71 3.61
CA LYS A 209 -27.29 6.17 2.51
C LYS A 209 -26.46 6.60 1.32
N TRP A 210 -25.36 7.35 1.56
CA TRP A 210 -24.43 7.72 0.50
C TRP A 210 -23.78 6.49 -0.13
N ALA A 211 -23.24 5.57 0.70
CA ALA A 211 -22.63 4.32 0.22
C ALA A 211 -23.60 3.52 -0.63
N ARG A 212 -24.85 3.31 -0.16
CA ARG A 212 -25.91 2.64 -0.93
C ARG A 212 -26.14 3.31 -2.29
N ASP A 213 -26.28 4.62 -2.31
CA ASP A 213 -26.59 5.38 -3.52
C ASP A 213 -25.44 5.33 -4.54
N VAL A 214 -24.19 5.23 -4.05
CA VAL A 214 -23.00 5.02 -4.90
C VAL A 214 -22.96 3.60 -5.47
N VAL A 215 -23.20 2.55 -4.65
CA VAL A 215 -22.95 1.16 -5.05
C VAL A 215 -24.10 0.52 -5.84
N THR A 216 -25.37 0.87 -5.53
CA THR A 216 -26.54 0.22 -6.09
C THR A 216 -26.57 0.21 -7.63
N PRO A 217 -26.27 1.32 -8.35
CA PRO A 217 -26.27 1.31 -9.81
C PRO A 217 -25.27 0.31 -10.43
N TRP A 218 -24.22 -0.04 -9.72
CA TRP A 218 -23.19 -0.99 -10.17
C TRP A 218 -23.59 -2.43 -9.85
N LEU A 219 -24.14 -2.69 -8.67
CA LEU A 219 -24.70 -3.99 -8.30
C LEU A 219 -25.81 -4.40 -9.29
N ASP A 220 -26.72 -3.49 -9.63
CA ASP A 220 -27.80 -3.71 -10.62
C ASP A 220 -27.28 -4.07 -12.01
N ARG A 221 -26.08 -3.62 -12.37
CA ARG A 221 -25.38 -3.97 -13.62
C ARG A 221 -24.54 -5.26 -13.50
N GLY A 222 -24.60 -5.94 -12.36
CA GLY A 222 -23.89 -7.19 -12.08
C GLY A 222 -22.39 -7.00 -11.81
N TRP A 223 -21.98 -5.83 -11.28
CA TRP A 223 -20.62 -5.63 -10.76
C TRP A 223 -20.52 -6.19 -9.36
N ARG A 224 -19.35 -6.71 -9.02
CA ARG A 224 -18.95 -6.95 -7.63
C ARG A 224 -18.38 -5.64 -7.10
N VAL A 225 -19.02 -5.08 -6.09
CA VAL A 225 -18.62 -3.78 -5.53
C VAL A 225 -18.00 -4.00 -4.15
N ALA A 226 -16.85 -3.37 -3.93
CA ALA A 226 -16.12 -3.39 -2.66
C ALA A 226 -16.01 -1.99 -2.07
N MET A 227 -15.89 -1.91 -0.73
CA MET A 227 -15.63 -0.67 0.01
C MET A 227 -14.92 -0.96 1.32
N TRP A 228 -14.18 0.03 1.86
CA TRP A 228 -13.54 -0.08 3.16
C TRP A 228 -14.56 -0.15 4.30
N ALA A 229 -14.22 -0.84 5.39
CA ALA A 229 -15.14 -1.15 6.48
C ALA A 229 -14.91 -0.35 7.78
N ASP A 230 -14.01 0.63 7.81
CA ASP A 230 -13.67 1.43 9.00
C ASP A 230 -14.89 2.16 9.57
N ILE A 231 -15.71 2.79 8.70
CA ILE A 231 -16.93 3.48 9.12
C ILE A 231 -18.00 2.49 9.58
N VAL A 232 -18.13 1.34 8.92
CA VAL A 232 -19.04 0.25 9.37
C VAL A 232 -18.65 -0.25 10.75
N ASN A 233 -17.34 -0.40 11.02
CA ASN A 233 -16.86 -0.80 12.34
C ASN A 233 -17.16 0.24 13.44
N SER A 234 -17.15 1.52 13.09
CA SER A 234 -17.47 2.62 14.01
C SER A 234 -18.98 2.90 14.13
N HIS A 235 -19.75 2.53 13.09
CA HIS A 235 -21.18 2.76 12.94
C HIS A 235 -21.88 1.49 12.44
N PRO A 236 -22.07 0.46 13.30
CA PRO A 236 -22.65 -0.83 12.91
C PRO A 236 -24.04 -0.75 12.28
N GLU A 237 -24.82 0.28 12.62
CA GLU A 237 -26.14 0.56 12.01
C GLU A 237 -26.07 0.78 10.52
N ALA A 238 -24.92 1.09 9.95
CA ALA A 238 -24.71 1.21 8.51
C ALA A 238 -24.99 -0.09 7.76
N LEU A 239 -24.78 -1.25 8.41
CA LEU A 239 -25.06 -2.57 7.80
C LEU A 239 -26.52 -2.81 7.44
N ASP A 240 -27.45 -2.15 8.14
CA ASP A 240 -28.90 -2.26 7.84
C ASP A 240 -29.30 -1.54 6.53
N ILE A 241 -28.42 -0.69 5.98
CA ILE A 241 -28.71 0.17 4.83
C ILE A 241 -27.85 -0.18 3.62
N ILE A 242 -26.58 -0.55 3.83
CA ILE A 242 -25.65 -0.95 2.77
C ILE A 242 -26.10 -2.31 2.22
N PRO A 243 -26.22 -2.48 0.88
CA PRO A 243 -26.64 -3.75 0.26
C PRO A 243 -25.78 -4.93 0.70
N ASP A 244 -26.39 -6.10 0.91
CA ASP A 244 -25.74 -7.29 1.47
C ASP A 244 -24.64 -7.87 0.57
N GLU A 245 -24.71 -7.63 -0.74
CA GLU A 245 -23.77 -8.10 -1.74
C GLU A 245 -22.46 -7.33 -1.76
N VAL A 246 -22.38 -6.17 -1.10
CA VAL A 246 -21.18 -5.36 -1.05
C VAL A 246 -20.07 -6.08 -0.30
N LEU A 247 -18.91 -6.24 -0.94
CA LEU A 247 -17.71 -6.81 -0.33
C LEU A 247 -17.08 -5.77 0.59
N LEU A 248 -17.10 -6.02 1.90
CA LEU A 248 -16.52 -5.15 2.90
C LEU A 248 -15.04 -5.45 3.09
N ILE A 249 -14.22 -4.41 3.26
CA ILE A 249 -12.77 -4.54 3.39
C ILE A 249 -12.32 -4.01 4.76
N PRO A 250 -12.33 -4.86 5.82
CA PRO A 250 -11.67 -4.54 7.08
C PRO A 250 -10.17 -4.36 6.88
N TRP A 251 -9.58 -3.34 7.50
CA TRP A 251 -8.16 -3.07 7.40
C TRP A 251 -7.55 -2.76 8.77
N THR A 252 -6.31 -3.17 8.93
CA THR A 252 -5.38 -2.75 9.98
C THR A 252 -3.96 -3.06 9.49
N TYR A 253 -2.97 -2.25 9.89
CA TYR A 253 -1.60 -2.34 9.35
C TYR A 253 -0.56 -2.67 10.40
N GLU A 254 -0.97 -2.78 11.66
CA GLU A 254 -0.09 -3.30 12.70
C GLU A 254 -0.41 -4.76 13.01
N SER A 255 0.63 -5.54 13.24
CA SER A 255 0.45 -6.92 13.72
C SER A 255 -0.09 -6.91 15.16
N PRO A 256 -0.80 -7.96 15.60
CA PRO A 256 -1.28 -8.04 16.98
C PRO A 256 -0.18 -7.83 18.02
N ALA A 257 1.03 -8.32 17.75
CA ALA A 257 2.18 -8.14 18.63
C ALA A 257 2.65 -6.67 18.72
N MET A 258 2.47 -5.89 17.64
CA MET A 258 2.80 -4.46 17.63
C MET A 258 1.69 -3.64 18.29
N GLU A 259 0.43 -3.92 17.99
CA GLU A 259 -0.70 -3.25 18.65
C GLU A 259 -0.62 -3.39 20.17
N ALA A 260 -0.29 -4.58 20.68
CA ALA A 260 -0.11 -4.82 22.12
C ALA A 260 0.98 -3.93 22.75
N LYS A 261 2.05 -3.61 22.00
CA LYS A 261 3.12 -2.72 22.48
C LYS A 261 2.71 -1.26 22.50
N PHE A 262 1.91 -0.80 21.51
CA PHE A 262 1.43 0.58 21.46
C PHE A 262 0.39 0.89 22.53
N ALA A 263 -0.37 -0.08 22.92
CA ALA A 263 -1.36 0.04 23.98
C ALA A 263 -0.79 0.54 25.29
N ASP A 264 0.40 0.06 25.64
CA ASP A 264 1.07 0.44 26.88
C ASP A 264 1.72 1.84 26.81
N THR A 265 1.99 2.35 25.59
CA THR A 265 2.81 3.56 25.40
C THR A 265 2.02 4.81 25.00
N GLU A 266 0.91 4.67 24.28
CA GLU A 266 0.20 5.81 23.67
C GLU A 266 -1.17 6.13 24.31
N GLY A 267 -1.58 5.43 25.37
CA GLY A 267 -2.87 5.66 26.04
C GLY A 267 -4.07 5.36 25.13
N TYR A 268 -3.88 4.61 24.08
CA TYR A 268 -4.93 4.15 23.20
C TYR A 268 -5.77 3.09 23.94
N GLU A 269 -7.09 3.27 23.92
CA GLU A 269 -7.98 2.17 24.31
C GLU A 269 -7.76 1.00 23.35
N ILE A 270 -7.07 -0.04 23.83
CA ILE A 270 -7.01 -1.30 23.09
C ILE A 270 -8.44 -1.83 23.02
N ARG A 271 -8.93 -2.04 21.81
CA ARG A 271 -10.06 -2.94 21.63
C ARG A 271 -9.66 -4.29 22.23
N SER A 272 -10.59 -4.98 22.88
CA SER A 272 -10.35 -6.25 23.56
C SER A 272 -9.69 -7.34 22.71
N ASP A 273 -9.75 -7.16 21.38
CA ASP A 273 -9.18 -8.03 20.36
C ASP A 273 -8.21 -7.19 19.52
N ALA A 274 -6.95 -7.58 19.43
CA ALA A 274 -5.95 -6.97 18.55
C ALA A 274 -6.04 -7.54 17.13
N GLY A 275 -5.49 -6.82 16.15
CA GLY A 275 -5.38 -7.26 14.76
C GLY A 275 -6.73 -7.38 14.05
N PHE A 276 -6.79 -8.24 13.02
CA PHE A 276 -7.97 -8.41 12.18
C PHE A 276 -9.19 -8.95 12.90
N ALA A 277 -9.03 -9.69 13.99
CA ALA A 277 -10.17 -10.11 14.80
C ALA A 277 -11.01 -8.93 15.30
N SER A 278 -10.40 -7.76 15.55
CA SER A 278 -11.09 -6.55 16.01
C SER A 278 -11.88 -5.84 14.90
N THR A 279 -11.46 -5.95 13.65
CA THR A 279 -12.05 -5.24 12.50
C THR A 279 -12.96 -6.11 11.65
N ALA A 280 -12.70 -7.42 11.54
CA ALA A 280 -13.45 -8.33 10.69
C ALA A 280 -14.64 -9.02 11.41
N ARG A 281 -14.57 -9.18 12.74
CA ARG A 281 -15.59 -9.96 13.50
C ARG A 281 -17.00 -9.38 13.40
N LEU A 282 -17.13 -8.06 13.39
CA LEU A 282 -18.42 -7.39 13.24
C LEU A 282 -19.07 -7.76 11.90
N VAL A 283 -18.30 -7.64 10.84
CA VAL A 283 -18.73 -7.89 9.46
C VAL A 283 -19.07 -9.39 9.27
N ALA A 284 -18.22 -10.27 9.78
CA ALA A 284 -18.43 -11.73 9.74
C ALA A 284 -19.70 -12.15 10.52
N ASN A 285 -19.90 -11.62 11.73
CA ASN A 285 -21.08 -11.92 12.56
C ASN A 285 -22.39 -11.43 11.91
N ALA A 286 -22.32 -10.37 11.11
CA ALA A 286 -23.45 -9.88 10.32
C ALA A 286 -23.71 -10.72 9.03
N GLY A 287 -22.89 -11.76 8.77
CA GLY A 287 -23.00 -12.60 7.59
C GLY A 287 -22.62 -11.91 6.28
N ARG A 288 -21.87 -10.77 6.34
CA ARG A 288 -21.48 -9.98 5.18
C ARG A 288 -20.23 -10.56 4.50
N PRO A 289 -20.15 -10.53 3.17
CA PRO A 289 -18.91 -10.91 2.49
C PRO A 289 -17.78 -9.90 2.82
N PHE A 290 -16.58 -10.40 3.11
CA PHE A 290 -15.45 -9.55 3.41
C PHE A 290 -14.12 -10.15 2.93
N VAL A 291 -13.12 -9.28 2.75
CA VAL A 291 -11.70 -9.60 2.57
C VAL A 291 -10.88 -8.75 3.52
N ASN A 292 -9.91 -9.34 4.21
CA ASN A 292 -9.03 -8.60 5.09
C ASN A 292 -7.94 -7.87 4.28
N ALA A 293 -7.64 -6.62 4.63
CA ALA A 293 -6.61 -5.83 3.95
C ALA A 293 -5.38 -5.56 4.85
N PRO A 294 -4.40 -6.48 4.87
CA PRO A 294 -3.11 -6.23 5.50
C PRO A 294 -2.22 -5.34 4.65
N GLY A 295 -1.13 -4.83 5.24
CA GLY A 295 -0.20 -3.94 4.59
C GLY A 295 1.18 -4.54 4.31
N THR A 296 1.84 -4.06 3.25
CA THR A 296 3.23 -4.41 2.94
C THR A 296 4.23 -3.84 3.95
N GLY A 297 3.83 -2.84 4.76
CA GLY A 297 4.73 -2.14 5.66
C GLY A 297 5.87 -1.38 4.95
N ALA A 298 5.72 -1.08 3.65
CA ALA A 298 6.75 -0.43 2.83
C ALA A 298 6.55 1.09 2.68
N TRP A 299 5.53 1.67 3.28
CA TRP A 299 5.31 3.12 3.32
C TRP A 299 5.83 3.72 4.63
N ASN A 300 6.12 5.01 4.62
CA ASN A 300 6.70 5.74 5.76
C ASN A 300 7.97 5.06 6.35
N THR A 301 8.76 4.44 5.47
CA THR A 301 10.02 3.75 5.79
C THR A 301 10.97 3.80 4.59
N PHE A 302 12.25 3.47 4.79
CA PHE A 302 13.23 3.38 3.70
C PHE A 302 13.54 1.93 3.29
N THR A 303 13.34 0.95 4.19
CA THR A 303 13.65 -0.47 3.93
C THR A 303 12.50 -1.43 4.23
N GLY A 304 11.35 -0.90 4.65
CA GLY A 304 10.20 -1.70 5.06
C GLY A 304 10.20 -2.01 6.57
N ARG A 305 9.02 -2.40 7.07
CA ARG A 305 8.75 -2.84 8.45
C ARG A 305 8.35 -4.32 8.38
N LEU A 306 9.30 -5.17 7.93
CA LEU A 306 8.97 -6.53 7.48
C LEU A 306 8.43 -7.42 8.61
N SER A 307 8.96 -7.34 9.83
CA SER A 307 8.44 -8.14 10.96
C SER A 307 6.98 -7.82 11.24
N ASN A 308 6.63 -6.52 11.22
CA ASN A 308 5.25 -6.09 11.34
C ASN A 308 4.39 -6.56 10.18
N ALA A 309 4.86 -6.39 8.93
CA ALA A 309 4.13 -6.80 7.74
C ALA A 309 3.83 -8.31 7.72
N VAL A 310 4.81 -9.15 8.07
CA VAL A 310 4.62 -10.60 8.16
C VAL A 310 3.58 -10.96 9.21
N GLY A 311 3.70 -10.43 10.44
CA GLY A 311 2.73 -10.69 11.49
C GLY A 311 1.31 -10.20 11.14
N ASN A 312 1.20 -9.05 10.46
CA ASN A 312 -0.06 -8.49 10.00
C ASN A 312 -0.70 -9.33 8.88
N ILE A 313 0.08 -9.78 7.89
CA ILE A 313 -0.41 -10.66 6.81
C ILE A 313 -0.85 -12.02 7.36
N VAL A 314 -0.05 -12.62 8.23
CA VAL A 314 -0.37 -13.92 8.85
C VAL A 314 -1.66 -13.83 9.65
N ASP A 315 -1.82 -12.79 10.47
CA ASP A 315 -3.05 -12.53 11.23
C ASP A 315 -4.26 -12.33 10.30
N ALA A 316 -4.11 -11.57 9.22
CA ALA A 316 -5.16 -11.37 8.23
C ALA A 316 -5.64 -12.69 7.62
N VAL A 317 -4.70 -13.55 7.21
CA VAL A 317 -5.00 -14.86 6.57
C VAL A 317 -5.66 -15.82 7.56
N ILE A 318 -5.13 -15.96 8.77
CA ILE A 318 -5.69 -16.84 9.79
C ILE A 318 -7.10 -16.37 10.21
N THR A 319 -7.28 -15.06 10.38
CA THR A 319 -8.58 -14.48 10.71
C THR A 319 -9.60 -14.65 9.60
N ASP A 320 -9.19 -14.43 8.34
CA ASP A 320 -10.04 -14.67 7.16
C ASP A 320 -10.52 -16.12 7.12
N HIS A 321 -9.58 -17.07 7.23
CA HIS A 321 -9.89 -18.50 7.24
C HIS A 321 -10.83 -18.89 8.39
N SER A 322 -10.59 -18.38 9.59
CA SER A 322 -11.38 -18.73 10.80
C SER A 322 -12.78 -18.12 10.81
N LEU A 323 -12.98 -16.95 10.21
CA LEU A 323 -14.25 -16.23 10.19
C LEU A 323 -15.03 -16.42 8.87
N GLY A 324 -14.52 -17.22 7.92
CA GLY A 324 -15.18 -17.49 6.65
C GLY A 324 -15.15 -16.32 5.65
N GLY A 325 -14.08 -15.52 5.68
CA GLY A 325 -13.82 -14.46 4.73
C GLY A 325 -13.63 -14.98 3.30
N LYS A 326 -13.44 -14.07 2.37
CA LYS A 326 -13.23 -14.38 0.94
C LYS A 326 -11.77 -14.36 0.53
N GLY A 327 -10.85 -14.03 1.45
CA GLY A 327 -9.41 -13.93 1.23
C GLY A 327 -8.81 -12.61 1.70
N VAL A 328 -7.70 -12.20 1.08
CA VAL A 328 -6.97 -11.01 1.49
C VAL A 328 -6.65 -10.08 0.33
N LEU A 329 -6.62 -8.77 0.62
CA LEU A 329 -6.14 -7.70 -0.26
C LEU A 329 -4.91 -7.07 0.38
N LEU A 330 -3.71 -7.53 0.02
CA LEU A 330 -2.47 -6.90 0.48
C LEU A 330 -2.38 -5.46 -0.06
N THR A 331 -2.11 -4.48 0.79
CA THR A 331 -2.04 -3.07 0.41
C THR A 331 -0.61 -2.54 0.43
N GLY A 332 -0.24 -1.81 -0.62
CA GLY A 332 1.03 -1.09 -0.76
C GLY A 332 0.79 0.41 -0.84
N TRP A 333 0.69 1.07 0.33
CA TRP A 333 0.45 2.51 0.43
C TRP A 333 1.68 3.35 0.11
N GLY A 334 1.45 4.61 -0.25
CA GLY A 334 2.48 5.61 -0.53
C GLY A 334 2.58 6.71 0.52
N ASP A 335 1.49 7.01 1.21
CA ASP A 335 1.32 8.04 2.25
C ASP A 335 2.19 9.29 2.04
N SER A 336 3.33 9.39 2.75
CA SER A 336 4.23 10.54 2.68
C SER A 336 5.14 10.57 1.44
N GLY A 337 4.91 9.74 0.41
CA GLY A 337 5.59 9.87 -0.88
C GLY A 337 6.41 8.69 -1.39
N HIS A 338 6.15 7.45 -1.02
CA HIS A 338 6.80 6.24 -1.57
C HIS A 338 8.34 6.26 -1.58
N HIS A 339 8.98 6.61 -0.47
CA HIS A 339 10.45 6.65 -0.39
C HIS A 339 11.07 5.26 -0.51
N ALA A 340 10.44 4.22 0.03
CA ALA A 340 10.81 2.85 -0.26
C ALA A 340 10.44 2.44 -1.69
N GLY A 341 11.36 1.79 -2.39
CA GLY A 341 11.07 1.23 -3.72
C GLY A 341 10.11 0.04 -3.64
N LEU A 342 9.47 -0.30 -4.77
CA LEU A 342 8.60 -1.48 -4.90
C LEU A 342 9.29 -2.78 -4.47
N VAL A 343 10.62 -2.83 -4.51
CA VAL A 343 11.45 -3.96 -4.06
C VAL A 343 11.13 -4.41 -2.63
N PHE A 344 10.76 -3.48 -1.75
CA PHE A 344 10.42 -3.77 -0.35
C PHE A 344 9.01 -4.36 -0.18
N SER A 345 8.18 -4.37 -1.22
CA SER A 345 6.91 -5.08 -1.26
C SER A 345 7.03 -6.53 -1.74
N LEU A 346 8.20 -6.95 -2.28
CA LEU A 346 8.37 -8.29 -2.85
C LEU A 346 8.26 -9.40 -1.80
N VAL A 347 8.86 -9.22 -0.62
CA VAL A 347 8.76 -10.21 0.46
C VAL A 347 7.32 -10.32 0.98
N PRO A 348 6.61 -9.23 1.29
CA PRO A 348 5.17 -9.27 1.61
C PRO A 348 4.30 -9.97 0.56
N LEU A 349 4.55 -9.78 -0.74
CA LEU A 349 3.84 -10.49 -1.81
C LEU A 349 4.06 -12.01 -1.74
N VAL A 350 5.32 -12.44 -1.51
CA VAL A 350 5.64 -13.87 -1.31
C VAL A 350 4.95 -14.42 -0.06
N VAL A 351 5.02 -13.69 1.06
CA VAL A 351 4.39 -14.09 2.33
C VAL A 351 2.89 -14.27 2.14
N THR A 352 2.22 -13.33 1.48
CA THR A 352 0.78 -13.41 1.22
C THR A 352 0.44 -14.67 0.40
N GLY A 353 1.18 -14.94 -0.68
CA GLY A 353 0.95 -16.13 -1.49
C GLY A 353 1.15 -17.42 -0.72
N VAL A 354 2.24 -17.54 0.06
CA VAL A 354 2.54 -18.73 0.85
C VAL A 354 1.52 -18.93 1.97
N ALA A 355 1.19 -17.87 2.70
CA ALA A 355 0.21 -17.94 3.79
C ALA A 355 -1.18 -18.34 3.28
N MET A 356 -1.63 -17.78 2.16
CA MET A 356 -2.92 -18.13 1.54
C MET A 356 -2.96 -19.55 0.97
N ALA A 357 -1.79 -20.12 0.59
CA ALA A 357 -1.71 -21.52 0.15
C ALA A 357 -1.84 -22.52 1.29
N ASP A 358 -1.49 -22.13 2.50
CA ASP A 358 -1.51 -22.98 3.71
C ASP A 358 -1.79 -22.15 4.96
N PRO A 359 -3.07 -21.70 5.15
CA PRO A 359 -3.43 -20.82 6.27
C PRO A 359 -3.17 -21.44 7.65
N GLU A 360 -3.32 -22.77 7.77
CA GLU A 360 -3.13 -23.49 9.04
C GLU A 360 -1.67 -23.45 9.54
N HIS A 361 -0.71 -23.29 8.63
CA HIS A 361 0.72 -23.25 8.95
C HIS A 361 1.36 -21.88 8.69
N ALA A 362 0.55 -20.84 8.44
CA ALA A 362 1.03 -19.50 8.11
C ALA A 362 1.94 -18.89 9.20
N GLU A 363 1.71 -19.23 10.48
CA GLU A 363 2.58 -18.81 11.60
C GLU A 363 4.04 -19.24 11.44
N GLY A 364 4.30 -20.30 10.69
CA GLY A 364 5.66 -20.78 10.38
C GLY A 364 6.51 -19.77 9.61
N LEU A 365 5.90 -18.73 9.01
CA LEU A 365 6.59 -17.65 8.29
C LEU A 365 7.23 -16.59 9.21
N ASN A 366 6.98 -16.62 10.51
CA ASN A 366 7.48 -15.62 11.46
C ASN A 366 9.00 -15.72 11.77
N SER A 367 9.78 -16.51 11.04
CA SER A 367 11.23 -16.57 11.22
C SER A 367 11.98 -16.08 9.98
N ALA A 368 13.11 -15.39 10.19
CA ALA A 368 13.97 -14.94 9.09
C ALA A 368 14.39 -16.10 8.16
N LYS A 369 14.63 -17.29 8.72
CA LYS A 369 14.99 -18.49 7.94
C LYS A 369 13.84 -18.93 7.03
N SER A 370 12.63 -18.99 7.55
CA SER A 370 11.44 -19.37 6.75
C SER A 370 11.18 -18.36 5.64
N LEU A 371 11.35 -17.07 5.93
CA LEU A 371 11.22 -16.00 4.94
C LEU A 371 12.28 -16.13 3.84
N VAL A 372 13.54 -16.32 4.20
CA VAL A 372 14.62 -16.53 3.19
C VAL A 372 14.33 -17.71 2.32
N ASN A 373 13.90 -18.84 2.89
CA ASN A 373 13.55 -20.03 2.10
C ASN A 373 12.38 -19.74 1.14
N ALA A 374 11.29 -19.13 1.65
CA ALA A 374 10.13 -18.80 0.83
C ALA A 374 10.50 -17.84 -0.32
N VAL A 375 11.27 -16.80 -0.04
CA VAL A 375 11.72 -15.81 -1.03
C VAL A 375 12.71 -16.42 -2.03
N SER A 376 13.64 -17.29 -1.58
CA SER A 376 14.57 -17.98 -2.46
C SER A 376 13.83 -18.86 -3.45
N GLN A 377 12.85 -19.62 -3.00
CA GLN A 377 12.01 -20.44 -3.87
C GLN A 377 11.13 -19.58 -4.78
N ALA A 378 10.44 -18.56 -4.23
CA ALA A 378 9.50 -17.76 -5.00
C ALA A 378 10.17 -16.86 -6.04
N LEU A 379 11.29 -16.24 -5.76
CA LEU A 379 11.89 -15.23 -6.64
C LEU A 379 13.12 -15.75 -7.41
N PHE A 380 13.81 -16.78 -6.92
CA PHE A 380 15.08 -17.23 -7.49
C PHE A 380 15.12 -18.72 -7.89
N ASP A 381 14.09 -19.53 -7.57
CA ASP A 381 13.97 -20.94 -7.91
C ASP A 381 15.10 -21.83 -7.35
N VAL A 382 15.54 -21.50 -6.16
CA VAL A 382 16.58 -22.25 -5.43
C VAL A 382 16.23 -22.27 -3.94
N ASP A 383 16.86 -23.20 -3.19
CA ASP A 383 16.60 -23.33 -1.74
C ASP A 383 17.20 -22.20 -0.92
N ASP A 384 18.30 -21.61 -1.37
CA ASP A 384 19.00 -20.54 -0.68
C ASP A 384 19.69 -19.60 -1.69
N HIS A 385 19.33 -18.30 -1.66
CA HIS A 385 19.84 -17.30 -2.59
C HIS A 385 20.29 -16.02 -1.85
N PRO A 386 21.47 -15.45 -2.16
CA PRO A 386 21.93 -14.21 -1.51
C PRO A 386 20.94 -13.05 -1.65
N GLY A 387 20.21 -12.96 -2.76
CA GLY A 387 19.17 -11.94 -2.95
C GLY A 387 17.99 -12.08 -1.98
N ALA A 388 17.61 -13.30 -1.58
CA ALA A 388 16.59 -13.51 -0.56
C ALA A 388 17.07 -13.03 0.81
N HIS A 389 18.33 -13.34 1.17
CA HIS A 389 18.96 -12.82 2.38
C HIS A 389 19.05 -11.29 2.39
N LEU A 390 19.34 -10.69 1.23
CA LEU A 390 19.39 -9.23 1.09
C LEU A 390 18.01 -8.61 1.32
N LEU A 391 16.97 -9.10 0.65
CA LEU A 391 15.60 -8.57 0.75
C LEU A 391 15.03 -8.72 2.15
N VAL A 392 15.15 -9.92 2.73
CA VAL A 392 14.66 -10.19 4.10
C VAL A 392 15.46 -9.39 5.12
N GLY A 393 16.80 -9.38 5.01
CA GLY A 393 17.65 -8.65 5.93
C GLY A 393 17.40 -7.14 5.92
N ALA A 394 17.23 -6.54 4.74
CA ALA A 394 16.90 -5.13 4.60
C ALA A 394 15.53 -4.81 5.22
N GLY A 395 14.51 -5.64 4.97
CA GLY A 395 13.18 -5.47 5.55
C GLY A 395 13.12 -5.62 7.09
N LEU A 396 14.06 -6.37 7.68
CA LEU A 396 14.19 -6.56 9.13
C LEU A 396 15.19 -5.58 9.78
N LEU A 397 15.79 -4.67 9.00
CA LEU A 397 16.86 -3.81 9.48
C LEU A 397 16.42 -2.91 10.63
N GLU A 398 15.26 -2.30 10.51
CA GLU A 398 14.79 -1.31 11.49
C GLU A 398 14.41 -1.92 12.85
N ASP A 399 14.14 -3.23 12.91
CA ASP A 399 13.93 -3.95 14.17
C ASP A 399 15.17 -3.94 15.07
N LYS A 400 16.37 -3.75 14.48
CA LYS A 400 17.62 -3.67 15.23
C LYS A 400 17.74 -2.42 16.09
N LEU A 401 17.01 -1.37 15.75
CA LEU A 401 16.96 -0.14 16.57
C LEU A 401 16.26 -0.35 17.91
N GLY A 402 15.38 -1.36 18.00
CA GLY A 402 14.60 -1.63 19.20
C GLY A 402 13.50 -0.60 19.48
N VAL A 403 13.33 0.39 18.61
CA VAL A 403 12.28 1.41 18.70
C VAL A 403 11.22 1.12 17.66
N ILE A 404 9.98 1.02 18.12
CA ILE A 404 8.85 0.70 17.28
C ILE A 404 7.95 1.93 17.22
N ARG A 405 7.48 2.26 16.00
CA ARG A 405 6.53 3.33 15.74
C ARG A 405 5.33 2.77 15.01
N ARG A 406 4.15 3.32 15.29
CA ARG A 406 2.93 2.99 14.58
C ARG A 406 2.96 3.60 13.18
N ASN A 407 2.66 2.78 12.17
CA ASN A 407 2.51 3.19 10.77
C ASN A 407 3.73 3.83 10.09
N HIS A 408 4.87 3.95 10.76
CA HIS A 408 6.12 4.48 10.20
C HIS A 408 7.35 3.95 10.94
N SER A 409 8.52 4.20 10.36
CA SER A 409 9.80 3.89 10.99
C SER A 409 10.45 5.14 11.59
N LEU A 410 11.27 4.96 12.62
CA LEU A 410 12.00 6.08 13.21
C LEU A 410 12.98 6.75 12.20
N PRO A 411 13.78 6.02 11.39
CA PRO A 411 14.62 6.63 10.38
C PRO A 411 13.86 7.51 9.38
N ALA A 412 12.70 7.04 8.90
CA ALA A 412 11.89 7.82 7.97
C ALA A 412 11.29 9.05 8.65
N ARG A 413 10.76 8.92 9.86
CA ARG A 413 10.22 10.04 10.63
C ARG A 413 11.28 11.12 10.89
N CYS A 414 12.49 10.70 11.25
CA CYS A 414 13.62 11.62 11.46
C CYS A 414 13.90 12.46 10.21
N LEU A 415 13.99 11.85 9.02
CA LEU A 415 14.34 12.58 7.80
C LEU A 415 13.15 13.29 7.15
N LEU A 416 11.92 12.76 7.25
CA LEU A 416 10.76 13.30 6.56
C LEU A 416 10.00 14.34 7.38
N GLU A 417 10.01 14.21 8.71
CA GLU A 417 9.26 15.06 9.63
C GLU A 417 10.17 15.94 10.50
N GLY A 418 11.48 15.66 10.52
CA GLY A 418 12.46 16.36 11.36
C GLY A 418 12.33 16.01 12.84
N ASP A 419 11.64 14.90 13.16
CA ASP A 419 11.49 14.44 14.54
C ASP A 419 12.62 13.46 14.88
N PRO A 420 13.58 13.85 15.74
CA PRO A 420 14.69 12.97 16.13
C PRO A 420 14.23 11.80 17.01
N GLY A 421 12.97 11.81 17.49
CA GLY A 421 12.43 10.76 18.32
C GLY A 421 13.03 10.70 19.72
N ASP A 422 12.78 9.57 20.40
CA ASP A 422 13.28 9.29 21.74
C ASP A 422 14.77 8.91 21.73
N ASP A 423 15.39 8.90 22.91
CA ASP A 423 16.76 8.44 23.10
C ASP A 423 16.96 7.02 22.58
N LEU A 424 17.68 6.90 21.47
CA LEU A 424 18.14 5.63 20.96
C LEU A 424 19.30 5.11 21.77
N GLY A 425 19.21 3.88 22.22
CA GLY A 425 20.33 3.19 22.84
C GLY A 425 21.52 3.08 21.88
N ALA A 426 22.72 3.41 22.36
CA ALA A 426 23.95 3.31 21.56
C ALA A 426 24.16 1.91 20.96
N ASP A 427 23.74 0.86 21.66
CA ASP A 427 23.83 -0.53 21.21
C ASP A 427 22.93 -0.80 19.98
N GLY A 428 21.71 -0.25 19.94
CA GLY A 428 20.80 -0.38 18.79
C GLY A 428 21.36 0.32 17.54
N ILE A 429 21.93 1.52 17.71
CA ILE A 429 22.59 2.24 16.62
C ILE A 429 23.79 1.44 16.08
N ALA A 430 24.65 0.94 16.96
CA ALA A 430 25.83 0.16 16.58
C ALA A 430 25.44 -1.14 15.86
N ALA A 431 24.42 -1.86 16.38
CA ALA A 431 23.91 -3.08 15.77
C ALA A 431 23.33 -2.82 14.37
N THR A 432 22.57 -1.73 14.20
CA THR A 432 21.98 -1.35 12.90
C THR A 432 23.06 -0.98 11.89
N ARG A 433 24.09 -0.20 12.28
CA ARG A 433 25.22 0.12 11.39
C ARG A 433 26.00 -1.13 10.96
N ALA A 434 26.25 -2.05 11.88
CA ALA A 434 26.92 -3.31 11.57
C ALA A 434 26.10 -4.15 10.58
N GLU A 435 24.79 -4.18 10.75
CA GLU A 435 23.89 -4.89 9.83
C GLU A 435 23.84 -4.20 8.44
N ILE A 436 23.82 -2.88 8.36
CA ILE A 436 23.91 -2.14 7.09
C ILE A 436 25.18 -2.54 6.33
N ALA A 437 26.34 -2.55 6.99
CA ALA A 437 27.59 -2.97 6.36
C ALA A 437 27.51 -4.40 5.82
N ARG A 438 26.96 -5.34 6.60
CA ARG A 438 26.75 -6.73 6.19
C ARG A 438 25.80 -6.85 4.99
N LEU A 439 24.77 -6.00 4.94
CA LEU A 439 23.80 -6.02 3.83
C LEU A 439 24.40 -5.41 2.55
N HIS A 440 25.30 -4.44 2.63
CA HIS A 440 26.07 -3.98 1.46
C HIS A 440 26.97 -5.10 0.89
N ASP A 441 27.62 -5.89 1.74
CA ASP A 441 28.38 -7.08 1.29
C ASP A 441 27.43 -8.11 0.64
N ARG A 442 26.27 -8.33 1.23
CA ARG A 442 25.25 -9.24 0.66
C ARG A 442 24.72 -8.75 -0.69
N ALA A 443 24.61 -7.43 -0.89
CA ALA A 443 24.26 -6.83 -2.17
C ALA A 443 25.30 -7.14 -3.25
N ASN A 444 26.60 -7.10 -2.92
CA ASN A 444 27.68 -7.47 -3.84
C ASN A 444 27.64 -8.97 -4.18
N GLU A 445 27.39 -9.84 -3.20
CA GLU A 445 27.22 -11.28 -3.40
C GLU A 445 25.99 -11.57 -4.31
N THR A 446 24.92 -10.83 -4.13
CA THR A 446 23.70 -10.94 -4.94
C THR A 446 23.97 -10.59 -6.41
N GLU A 447 24.66 -9.49 -6.67
CA GLU A 447 25.05 -9.10 -8.04
C GLU A 447 25.97 -10.15 -8.68
N ALA A 448 26.92 -10.68 -7.93
CA ALA A 448 27.81 -11.75 -8.41
C ALA A 448 27.01 -13.02 -8.76
N ALA A 449 26.06 -13.43 -7.92
CA ALA A 449 25.21 -14.60 -8.16
C ALA A 449 24.29 -14.45 -9.39
N LEU A 450 23.90 -13.20 -9.71
CA LEU A 450 23.03 -12.90 -10.86
C LEU A 450 23.81 -12.57 -12.15
N GLY A 451 25.08 -12.90 -12.22
CA GLY A 451 25.92 -12.80 -13.44
C GLY A 451 26.84 -11.59 -13.47
N GLY A 452 26.98 -10.88 -12.37
CA GLY A 452 27.87 -9.74 -12.20
C GLY A 452 27.35 -8.43 -12.82
N GLY A 453 27.87 -7.32 -12.33
CA GLY A 453 27.49 -5.96 -12.73
C GLY A 453 26.31 -5.41 -11.94
N PRO A 454 26.06 -4.09 -12.05
CA PRO A 454 25.00 -3.40 -11.31
C PRO A 454 23.62 -3.93 -11.64
N ILE A 455 22.78 -4.14 -10.62
CA ILE A 455 21.40 -4.60 -10.77
C ILE A 455 20.47 -3.57 -10.11
N GLY A 456 19.48 -3.09 -10.87
CA GLY A 456 18.66 -1.97 -10.45
C GLY A 456 17.94 -2.17 -9.12
N TRP A 457 17.30 -3.30 -8.89
CA TRP A 457 16.61 -3.53 -7.61
C TRP A 457 17.58 -3.70 -6.41
N VAL A 458 18.81 -4.18 -6.65
CA VAL A 458 19.87 -4.22 -5.62
C VAL A 458 20.29 -2.80 -5.25
N GLU A 459 20.37 -1.91 -6.25
CA GLU A 459 20.64 -0.49 -6.01
C GLU A 459 19.50 0.19 -5.23
N ASP A 460 18.23 -0.15 -5.50
CA ASP A 460 17.10 0.34 -4.69
C ASP A 460 17.27 -0.05 -3.20
N VAL A 461 17.72 -1.28 -2.93
CA VAL A 461 18.02 -1.71 -1.55
C VAL A 461 19.19 -0.92 -0.97
N ARG A 462 20.30 -0.73 -1.70
CA ARG A 462 21.43 0.08 -1.24
C ARG A 462 21.03 1.50 -0.87
N ILE A 463 20.18 2.13 -1.68
CA ILE A 463 19.67 3.49 -1.41
C ILE A 463 18.87 3.50 -0.10
N GLY A 464 18.00 2.53 0.12
CA GLY A 464 17.27 2.39 1.38
C GLY A 464 18.20 2.26 2.58
N LEU A 465 19.24 1.41 2.48
CA LEU A 465 20.26 1.23 3.52
C LEU A 465 21.02 2.53 3.80
N ASP A 466 21.41 3.27 2.76
CA ASP A 466 22.14 4.53 2.88
C ASP A 466 21.26 5.64 3.51
N LEU A 467 19.96 5.68 3.20
CA LEU A 467 19.01 6.60 3.85
C LEU A 467 18.83 6.27 5.33
N VAL A 468 18.74 4.99 5.71
CA VAL A 468 18.73 4.58 7.13
C VAL A 468 20.05 4.98 7.80
N CYS A 469 21.20 4.73 7.16
CA CYS A 469 22.50 5.11 7.70
C CYS A 469 22.60 6.62 7.94
N HIS A 470 22.15 7.44 6.98
CA HIS A 470 22.10 8.90 7.12
C HIS A 470 21.17 9.33 8.26
N SER A 471 20.00 8.69 8.41
CA SER A 471 19.10 8.94 9.55
C SER A 471 19.79 8.68 10.90
N LEU A 472 20.60 7.61 10.99
CA LEU A 472 21.38 7.34 12.21
C LEU A 472 22.46 8.41 12.47
N ASP A 473 23.02 9.01 11.42
CA ASP A 473 23.95 10.15 11.57
C ASP A 473 23.22 11.36 12.16
N VAL A 474 22.03 11.68 11.62
CA VAL A 474 21.18 12.77 12.14
C VAL A 474 20.79 12.52 13.60
N LEU A 475 20.32 11.32 13.92
CA LEU A 475 19.93 10.93 15.28
C LEU A 475 21.09 10.98 16.30
N THR A 476 22.34 10.96 15.81
CA THR A 476 23.56 11.10 16.63
C THR A 476 24.20 12.50 16.55
N GLY A 477 23.47 13.51 16.05
CA GLY A 477 23.88 14.91 16.01
C GLY A 477 24.52 15.35 14.68
N GLY A 478 24.39 14.55 13.62
CA GLY A 478 24.81 14.91 12.27
C GLY A 478 23.84 15.88 11.58
N GLU A 479 24.21 16.30 10.36
CA GLU A 479 23.39 17.20 9.55
C GLU A 479 22.18 16.48 8.95
N LEU A 480 21.04 17.17 8.96
CA LEU A 480 19.77 16.65 8.40
C LEU A 480 19.79 16.54 6.87
N THR A 481 20.60 17.35 6.19
CA THR A 481 20.63 17.43 4.73
C THR A 481 21.22 16.18 4.10
N VAL A 482 20.40 15.49 3.30
CA VAL A 482 20.85 14.34 2.51
C VAL A 482 21.84 14.80 1.43
N SER A 483 22.92 14.04 1.25
CA SER A 483 23.95 14.39 0.26
C SER A 483 23.39 14.43 -1.18
N PRO A 484 23.85 15.38 -2.02
CA PRO A 484 23.44 15.44 -3.43
C PRO A 484 23.66 14.12 -4.18
N ALA A 485 24.76 13.42 -3.90
CA ALA A 485 25.05 12.13 -4.54
C ALA A 485 24.03 11.05 -4.20
N LEU A 486 23.52 10.99 -2.97
CA LEU A 486 22.49 10.04 -2.58
C LEU A 486 21.13 10.43 -3.19
N LEU A 487 20.80 11.73 -3.26
CA LEU A 487 19.60 12.22 -3.94
C LEU A 487 19.62 11.93 -5.44
N ASP A 488 20.78 12.06 -6.11
CA ASP A 488 20.91 11.72 -7.54
C ASP A 488 20.73 10.22 -7.79
N ARG A 489 21.26 9.37 -6.92
CA ARG A 489 21.03 7.91 -6.97
C ARG A 489 19.55 7.57 -6.75
N PHE A 490 18.90 8.19 -5.77
CA PHE A 490 17.48 8.03 -5.53
C PHE A 490 16.64 8.47 -6.74
N ALA A 491 16.94 9.61 -7.34
CA ALA A 491 16.27 10.11 -8.54
C ALA A 491 16.44 9.15 -9.73
N THR A 492 17.64 8.61 -9.91
CA THR A 492 17.93 7.62 -10.97
C THR A 492 17.13 6.33 -10.75
N ALA A 493 17.10 5.81 -9.54
CA ALA A 493 16.34 4.63 -9.18
C ALA A 493 14.82 4.85 -9.34
N TRP A 494 14.33 6.04 -8.96
CA TRP A 494 12.94 6.41 -9.19
C TRP A 494 12.57 6.38 -10.67
N LEU A 495 13.35 7.07 -11.52
CA LEU A 495 13.07 7.19 -12.96
C LEU A 495 13.20 5.87 -13.73
N ARG A 496 13.94 4.91 -13.20
CA ARG A 496 14.02 3.56 -13.74
C ARG A 496 12.70 2.80 -13.58
N THR A 497 12.01 2.98 -12.46
CA THR A 497 10.84 2.17 -12.08
C THR A 497 9.52 2.93 -12.15
N SER A 498 9.55 4.24 -12.18
CA SER A 498 8.39 5.10 -12.02
C SER A 498 8.40 6.29 -12.97
N ARG A 499 7.24 6.90 -13.18
CA ARG A 499 7.08 8.11 -14.00
C ARG A 499 7.74 9.31 -13.30
N PRO A 500 8.19 10.34 -14.06
CA PRO A 500 9.02 11.41 -13.48
C PRO A 500 8.29 12.35 -12.50
N ARG A 501 6.99 12.55 -12.71
CA ARG A 501 6.21 13.43 -11.81
C ARG A 501 6.10 12.79 -10.44
N GLY A 502 6.05 13.59 -9.38
CA GLY A 502 6.11 13.12 -7.99
C GLY A 502 7.54 13.08 -7.43
N LEU A 503 8.56 12.81 -8.26
CA LEU A 503 9.96 12.78 -7.80
C LEU A 503 10.36 14.10 -7.11
N ALA A 504 10.02 15.25 -7.71
CA ALA A 504 10.34 16.55 -7.14
C ALA A 504 9.71 16.76 -5.76
N ARG A 505 8.47 16.30 -5.55
CA ARG A 505 7.79 16.36 -4.24
C ARG A 505 8.42 15.43 -3.23
N SER A 506 8.78 14.22 -3.62
CA SER A 506 9.41 13.23 -2.74
C SER A 506 10.85 13.59 -2.36
N THR A 507 11.57 14.30 -3.22
CA THR A 507 12.93 14.83 -2.93
C THR A 507 12.91 16.19 -2.23
N ALA A 508 11.85 16.98 -2.40
CA ALA A 508 11.70 18.30 -1.79
C ALA A 508 11.14 18.27 -0.36
N ARG A 509 10.86 17.09 0.18
CA ARG A 509 10.47 16.92 1.60
C ARG A 509 11.69 16.66 2.49
N PRO A 510 12.63 17.63 2.64
CA PRO A 510 13.39 17.72 3.87
C PRO A 510 12.45 18.34 4.92
N PRO A 511 12.70 18.17 6.22
CA PRO A 511 11.85 18.69 7.26
C PRO A 511 11.61 20.18 7.02
N ARG A 512 10.36 20.59 6.96
CA ARG A 512 10.02 21.98 7.12
C ARG A 512 10.45 22.33 8.52
N GLY A 513 11.60 23.03 8.63
CA GLY A 513 11.96 23.74 9.82
C GLY A 513 10.76 24.58 10.22
N GLY A 514 10.37 24.51 11.49
CA GLY A 514 9.11 24.93 12.05
C GLY A 514 8.59 26.25 11.48
N ALA A 515 7.31 26.24 11.18
CA ALA A 515 6.42 27.38 11.26
C ALA A 515 5.19 26.94 12.05
#